data_6aa277c35f69ccbd04ee2b561a0dd852
#
_entry.id   6aa277c35f69ccbd04ee2b561a0dd852
#
_cell.length_a   1.000
_cell.length_b   1.000
_cell.length_c   1.000
_cell.angle_alpha   90.00
_cell.angle_beta   90.00
_cell.angle_gamma   90.00
#
_symmetry.space_group_name_H-M   'P 1'
#
loop_
_entity.id
_entity.type
_entity.pdbx_description
1 polymer ?
#
loop_
_entity_poly.entity_id
_entity_poly.type
_entity_poly.pdbx_seq_one_letter_code
_entity_poly.pdbx_strand_id
1 'polypeptide(L)'
;MKKLFITLTAIVAMAFCANAQVNIQEQYDFNREHLTTTLEMFKADNWGSTFFFTDIYHPLQYSMPMGYYTEIARSLNFWQDTKLGALSAHAEWNGGQLANRAWLFGAEYFLHSQDFRYRLTLEVLYKTIVDNDQDVPMQFTIVWGCDDIFGVKGLAFSGFADFWWEKWTWGVKENGDPDVTNVVFISEPQIWYNIGQFFNCPNLNIGGEVEFAYNFAGAWRPVFGDNKELTIAPACGLKWNF
;
A
#
# COMPACT_ATOMS: atom_id res chain seq x y z
N MET A 1 25.45 4.28 10.69
CA MET A 1 26.07 3.50 9.60
C MET A 1 25.87 1.99 9.78
N LYS A 2 26.25 1.34 10.91
CA LYS A 2 26.11 -0.13 11.07
C LYS A 2 24.64 -0.62 10.98
N LYS A 3 23.65 0.11 11.52
CA LYS A 3 22.23 -0.27 11.46
C LYS A 3 21.68 -0.18 10.03
N LEU A 4 22.05 0.84 9.27
CA LEU A 4 21.67 1.00 7.86
C LEU A 4 22.24 -0.15 6.99
N PHE A 5 23.48 -0.57 7.27
CA PHE A 5 24.12 -1.68 6.57
C PHE A 5 23.43 -3.03 6.86
N ILE A 6 23.01 -3.26 8.11
CA ILE A 6 22.26 -4.48 8.49
C ILE A 6 20.89 -4.53 7.84
N THR A 7 20.19 -3.38 7.76
CA THR A 7 18.90 -3.28 7.08
C THR A 7 19.04 -3.52 5.58
N LEU A 8 20.02 -2.91 4.93
CA LEU A 8 20.30 -3.11 3.51
C LEU A 8 20.70 -4.57 3.20
N THR A 9 21.49 -5.21 4.09
CA THR A 9 21.90 -6.62 3.94
C THR A 9 20.72 -7.57 4.12
N ALA A 10 19.79 -7.28 5.03
CA ALA A 10 18.58 -8.06 5.21
C ALA A 10 17.64 -7.94 3.98
N ILE A 11 17.52 -6.77 3.40
CA ILE A 11 16.75 -6.49 2.17
C ILE A 11 17.35 -7.28 1.00
N VAL A 12 18.66 -7.21 0.80
CA VAL A 12 19.36 -7.95 -0.26
C VAL A 12 19.25 -9.46 -0.04
N ALA A 13 19.29 -9.95 1.21
CA ALA A 13 19.12 -11.38 1.50
C ALA A 13 17.70 -11.90 1.19
N MET A 14 16.67 -11.06 1.31
CA MET A 14 15.30 -11.41 0.92
C MET A 14 15.14 -11.48 -0.60
N ALA A 15 15.84 -10.66 -1.37
CA ALA A 15 15.81 -10.68 -2.85
C ALA A 15 16.38 -11.99 -3.46
N PHE A 16 17.23 -12.69 -2.73
CA PHE A 16 17.77 -14.00 -3.14
C PHE A 16 16.83 -15.18 -2.87
N CYS A 17 15.68 -14.96 -2.23
CA CYS A 17 14.66 -16.01 -2.15
C CYS A 17 14.03 -16.19 -3.53
N ALA A 18 14.42 -17.21 -4.26
CA ALA A 18 13.91 -17.55 -5.59
C ALA A 18 12.39 -17.37 -5.67
N ASN A 19 11.93 -16.63 -6.69
CA ASN A 19 10.54 -16.30 -7.02
C ASN A 19 9.83 -15.20 -6.20
N ALA A 20 10.51 -14.38 -5.42
CA ALA A 20 9.93 -13.16 -4.88
C ALA A 20 10.10 -12.00 -5.88
N GLN A 21 9.04 -11.23 -6.11
CA GLN A 21 9.13 -9.93 -6.78
C GLN A 21 9.39 -8.89 -5.70
N VAL A 22 10.53 -8.26 -5.75
CA VAL A 22 10.93 -7.20 -4.80
C VAL A 22 11.20 -5.94 -5.58
N ASN A 23 10.74 -4.81 -5.09
CA ASN A 23 11.09 -3.52 -5.64
C ASN A 23 11.38 -2.51 -4.53
N ILE A 24 12.14 -1.48 -4.91
CA ILE A 24 12.34 -0.27 -4.13
C ILE A 24 11.88 0.92 -4.95
N GLN A 25 11.16 1.82 -4.31
CA GLN A 25 10.67 3.05 -4.93
C GLN A 25 11.17 4.24 -4.13
N GLU A 26 11.44 5.32 -4.83
CA GLU A 26 11.72 6.64 -4.23
C GLU A 26 10.81 7.63 -4.91
N GLN A 27 9.85 8.18 -4.18
CA GLN A 27 8.81 9.06 -4.70
C GLN A 27 8.82 10.41 -3.99
N TYR A 28 8.61 11.50 -4.72
CA TYR A 28 8.37 12.83 -4.17
C TYR A 28 6.88 13.13 -4.16
N ASP A 29 6.34 13.34 -2.96
CA ASP A 29 4.97 13.78 -2.75
C ASP A 29 4.89 15.31 -2.84
N PHE A 30 4.13 15.80 -3.81
CA PHE A 30 4.01 17.23 -4.09
C PHE A 30 3.12 17.98 -3.09
N ASN A 31 2.22 17.26 -2.41
CA ASN A 31 1.29 17.87 -1.49
C ASN A 31 1.89 17.97 -0.08
N ARG A 32 2.70 16.99 0.31
CA ARG A 32 3.34 16.90 1.63
C ARG A 32 4.80 17.37 1.63
N GLU A 33 5.37 17.67 0.45
CA GLU A 33 6.74 18.14 0.26
C GLU A 33 7.79 17.22 0.92
N HIS A 34 7.63 15.90 0.76
CA HIS A 34 8.56 14.92 1.28
C HIS A 34 8.92 13.85 0.25
N LEU A 35 10.01 13.13 0.54
CA LEU A 35 10.35 11.90 -0.15
C LEU A 35 9.78 10.71 0.62
N THR A 36 9.29 9.71 -0.10
CA THR A 36 8.90 8.41 0.44
C THR A 36 9.75 7.32 -0.20
N THR A 37 10.47 6.57 0.64
CA THR A 37 11.13 5.34 0.21
C THR A 37 10.21 4.17 0.51
N THR A 38 9.72 3.48 -0.53
CA THR A 38 8.92 2.25 -0.40
C THR A 38 9.77 1.04 -0.72
N LEU A 39 9.74 0.05 0.17
CA LEU A 39 10.21 -1.31 -0.12
C LEU A 39 8.99 -2.22 -0.20
N GLU A 40 8.83 -2.90 -1.32
CA GLU A 40 7.70 -3.79 -1.56
C GLU A 40 8.18 -5.18 -1.96
N MET A 41 7.48 -6.21 -1.52
CA MET A 41 7.70 -7.60 -1.88
C MET A 41 6.37 -8.32 -2.11
N PHE A 42 6.28 -9.04 -3.22
CA PHE A 42 5.25 -10.03 -3.46
C PHE A 42 5.89 -11.39 -3.71
N LYS A 43 5.39 -12.42 -3.05
CA LYS A 43 5.86 -13.80 -3.22
C LYS A 43 4.68 -14.75 -3.27
N ALA A 44 4.50 -15.42 -4.40
CA ALA A 44 3.60 -16.57 -4.52
C ALA A 44 4.33 -17.86 -4.10
N ASP A 45 3.60 -18.80 -3.52
CA ASP A 45 4.06 -20.14 -3.19
C ASP A 45 2.94 -21.18 -3.37
N ASN A 46 3.21 -22.46 -3.04
CA ASN A 46 2.24 -23.54 -3.20
C ASN A 46 0.99 -23.43 -2.34
N TRP A 47 0.97 -22.52 -1.36
CA TRP A 47 -0.14 -22.35 -0.42
C TRP A 47 -0.90 -21.03 -0.64
N GLY A 48 -0.38 -20.15 -1.50
CA GLY A 48 -0.96 -18.83 -1.75
C GLY A 48 0.08 -17.76 -2.00
N SER A 49 -0.03 -16.60 -1.32
CA SER A 49 0.91 -15.50 -1.52
C SER A 49 1.23 -14.77 -0.22
N THR A 50 2.38 -14.14 -0.18
CA THR A 50 2.77 -13.19 0.85
C THR A 50 3.00 -11.84 0.19
N PHE A 51 2.42 -10.80 0.73
CA PHE A 51 2.67 -9.41 0.37
C PHE A 51 3.25 -8.67 1.56
N PHE A 52 4.14 -7.75 1.29
CA PHE A 52 4.74 -6.88 2.30
C PHE A 52 5.13 -5.58 1.64
N PHE A 53 4.86 -4.46 2.30
CA PHE A 53 5.53 -3.21 1.99
C PHE A 53 5.82 -2.39 3.25
N THR A 54 6.77 -1.48 3.11
CA THR A 54 7.04 -0.48 4.12
C THR A 54 7.40 0.84 3.44
N ASP A 55 6.75 1.89 3.89
CA ASP A 55 7.06 3.27 3.53
C ASP A 55 7.88 3.90 4.63
N ILE A 56 8.89 4.65 4.23
CA ILE A 56 9.72 5.47 5.11
C ILE A 56 9.62 6.91 4.61
N TYR A 57 9.07 7.77 5.44
CA TYR A 57 8.82 9.17 5.09
C TYR A 57 10.01 10.04 5.47
N HIS A 58 10.53 10.82 4.51
CA HIS A 58 11.69 11.70 4.65
C HIS A 58 11.31 13.16 4.38
N PRO A 59 10.76 13.88 5.38
CA PRO A 59 10.46 15.29 5.22
C PRO A 59 11.73 16.09 4.89
N LEU A 60 11.69 16.91 3.85
CA LEU A 60 12.85 17.67 3.40
C LEU A 60 13.33 18.72 4.43
N GLN A 61 12.47 19.08 5.37
CA GLN A 61 12.80 20.04 6.43
C GLN A 61 13.59 19.44 7.60
N TYR A 62 13.71 18.10 7.66
CA TYR A 62 14.35 17.39 8.77
C TYR A 62 15.41 16.41 8.26
N SER A 63 16.47 16.25 9.00
CA SER A 63 17.59 15.37 8.64
C SER A 63 17.34 13.87 8.96
N MET A 64 16.18 13.52 9.50
CA MET A 64 15.82 12.16 9.89
C MET A 64 14.44 11.76 9.34
N PRO A 65 14.19 10.48 9.06
CA PRO A 65 12.86 9.99 8.74
C PRO A 65 11.88 10.36 9.84
N MET A 66 10.73 10.95 9.48
CA MET A 66 9.71 11.34 10.45
C MET A 66 8.73 10.22 10.79
N GLY A 67 8.65 9.19 9.98
CA GLY A 67 7.72 8.11 10.24
C GLY A 67 7.86 6.97 9.25
N TYR A 68 7.11 5.93 9.53
CA TYR A 68 6.99 4.76 8.65
C TYR A 68 5.57 4.21 8.72
N TYR A 69 5.20 3.51 7.67
CA TYR A 69 4.01 2.66 7.60
C TYR A 69 4.40 1.30 7.02
N THR A 70 3.80 0.24 7.50
CA THR A 70 4.13 -1.12 7.07
C THR A 70 2.88 -1.97 7.02
N GLU A 71 2.76 -2.78 5.99
CA GLU A 71 1.78 -3.85 5.88
C GLU A 71 2.48 -5.17 5.61
N ILE A 72 1.91 -6.23 6.17
CA ILE A 72 2.28 -7.60 5.84
C ILE A 72 1.01 -8.44 5.77
N ALA A 73 0.79 -9.07 4.62
CA ALA A 73 -0.37 -9.90 4.36
C ALA A 73 0.03 -11.31 3.93
N ARG A 74 -0.79 -12.27 4.32
CA ARG A 74 -0.69 -13.65 3.92
C ARG A 74 -2.03 -14.14 3.41
N SER A 75 -2.05 -14.59 2.15
CA SER A 75 -3.18 -15.26 1.53
C SER A 75 -2.95 -16.77 1.50
N LEU A 76 -3.93 -17.54 1.90
CA LEU A 76 -3.88 -19.01 1.93
C LEU A 76 -5.00 -19.57 1.06
N ASN A 77 -4.63 -20.20 -0.04
CA ASN A 77 -5.56 -20.85 -0.96
C ASN A 77 -5.58 -22.36 -0.75
N PHE A 78 -6.56 -22.83 -0.01
CA PHE A 78 -6.76 -24.26 0.26
C PHE A 78 -7.57 -24.97 -0.84
N TRP A 79 -8.09 -24.25 -1.83
CA TRP A 79 -9.06 -24.73 -2.81
C TRP A 79 -8.57 -24.64 -4.26
N GLN A 80 -7.26 -24.59 -4.48
CA GLN A 80 -6.63 -24.34 -5.79
C GLN A 80 -7.15 -25.22 -6.91
N ASP A 81 -7.38 -26.52 -6.62
CA ASP A 81 -7.80 -27.51 -7.61
C ASP A 81 -9.34 -27.66 -7.69
N THR A 82 -10.08 -26.72 -7.16
CA THR A 82 -11.54 -26.75 -7.12
C THR A 82 -12.16 -25.56 -7.85
N LYS A 83 -13.49 -25.54 -7.95
CA LYS A 83 -14.24 -24.37 -8.47
C LYS A 83 -14.07 -23.11 -7.62
N LEU A 84 -13.56 -23.26 -6.40
CA LEU A 84 -13.28 -22.17 -5.48
C LEU A 84 -11.81 -21.73 -5.54
N GLY A 85 -11.06 -22.13 -6.56
CA GLY A 85 -9.63 -21.84 -6.69
C GLY A 85 -9.25 -20.36 -6.68
N ALA A 86 -10.19 -19.47 -6.97
CA ALA A 86 -10.00 -18.03 -6.86
C ALA A 86 -10.14 -17.48 -5.43
N LEU A 87 -10.65 -18.29 -4.48
CA LEU A 87 -10.93 -17.86 -3.11
C LEU A 87 -9.76 -18.24 -2.20
N SER A 88 -9.27 -17.30 -1.40
CA SER A 88 -8.24 -17.52 -0.38
C SER A 88 -8.71 -16.98 0.98
N ALA A 89 -8.20 -17.57 2.04
CA ALA A 89 -8.24 -16.95 3.35
C ALA A 89 -7.15 -15.89 3.43
N HIS A 90 -7.44 -14.75 4.06
CA HIS A 90 -6.54 -13.62 4.17
C HIS A 90 -6.27 -13.29 5.63
N ALA A 91 -5.02 -12.98 5.96
CA ALA A 91 -4.61 -12.43 7.24
C ALA A 91 -3.57 -11.34 7.01
N GLU A 92 -3.78 -10.18 7.63
CA GLU A 92 -2.93 -9.02 7.45
C GLU A 92 -2.69 -8.32 8.79
N TRP A 93 -1.52 -7.73 8.92
CA TRP A 93 -1.20 -6.74 9.92
C TRP A 93 -0.71 -5.47 9.25
N ASN A 94 -1.24 -4.35 9.69
CA ASN A 94 -0.75 -3.05 9.26
C ASN A 94 -0.56 -2.10 10.45
N GLY A 95 0.27 -1.07 10.23
CA GLY A 95 0.54 -0.06 11.23
C GLY A 95 1.85 0.65 11.02
N GLY A 96 2.04 1.70 11.78
CA GLY A 96 3.24 2.52 11.67
C GLY A 96 3.36 3.48 12.83
N GLN A 97 4.24 4.44 12.68
CA GLN A 97 4.42 5.48 13.68
C GLN A 97 3.27 6.48 13.68
N LEU A 98 2.64 6.67 12.52
CA LEU A 98 1.62 7.69 12.28
C LEU A 98 0.25 7.11 11.92
N ALA A 99 0.12 5.78 11.93
CA ALA A 99 -1.12 5.07 11.69
C ALA A 99 -1.43 4.12 12.84
N ASN A 100 -2.71 3.92 13.12
CA ASN A 100 -3.15 2.94 14.10
C ASN A 100 -2.77 1.54 13.64
N ARG A 101 -2.36 0.72 14.60
CA ARG A 101 -2.07 -0.70 14.33
C ARG A 101 -3.37 -1.46 14.18
N ALA A 102 -3.45 -2.28 13.16
CA ALA A 102 -4.64 -3.10 12.91
C ALA A 102 -4.25 -4.55 12.54
N TRP A 103 -5.18 -5.44 12.82
CA TRP A 103 -5.19 -6.80 12.31
C TRP A 103 -6.42 -6.99 11.45
N LEU A 104 -6.25 -7.62 10.29
CA LEU A 104 -7.30 -7.91 9.35
C LEU A 104 -7.34 -9.41 9.06
N PHE A 105 -8.55 -9.97 9.02
CA PHE A 105 -8.77 -11.38 8.74
C PHE A 105 -10.01 -11.53 7.87
N GLY A 106 -9.95 -12.35 6.86
CA GLY A 106 -11.12 -12.56 6.01
C GLY A 106 -10.87 -13.41 4.79
N ALA A 107 -11.47 -13.01 3.71
CA ALA A 107 -11.40 -13.71 2.44
C ALA A 107 -11.05 -12.73 1.32
N GLU A 108 -10.28 -13.22 0.37
CA GLU A 108 -10.01 -12.57 -0.89
C GLU A 108 -10.47 -13.44 -2.07
N TYR A 109 -10.86 -12.79 -3.15
CA TYR A 109 -11.23 -13.42 -4.41
C TYR A 109 -10.38 -12.85 -5.53
N PHE A 110 -9.50 -13.69 -6.09
CA PHE A 110 -8.53 -13.30 -7.11
C PHE A 110 -9.01 -13.63 -8.51
N LEU A 111 -9.11 -12.61 -9.34
CA LEU A 111 -9.46 -12.68 -10.74
C LEU A 111 -8.27 -12.29 -11.61
N HIS A 112 -8.04 -13.00 -12.70
CA HIS A 112 -6.97 -12.67 -13.62
C HIS A 112 -7.27 -13.11 -15.06
N SER A 113 -6.63 -12.44 -16.03
CA SER A 113 -6.57 -12.93 -17.41
C SER A 113 -5.67 -14.18 -17.52
N GLN A 114 -5.80 -14.94 -18.59
CA GLN A 114 -5.00 -16.17 -18.78
C GLN A 114 -3.48 -15.91 -18.76
N ASP A 115 -3.07 -14.75 -19.22
CA ASP A 115 -1.67 -14.31 -19.26
C ASP A 115 -1.24 -13.47 -18.04
N PHE A 116 -2.11 -13.34 -17.02
CA PHE A 116 -1.90 -12.54 -15.80
C PHE A 116 -1.63 -11.06 -16.04
N ARG A 117 -1.84 -10.55 -17.25
CA ARG A 117 -1.68 -9.11 -17.50
C ARG A 117 -2.70 -8.25 -16.77
N TYR A 118 -3.92 -8.76 -16.60
CA TYR A 118 -4.99 -8.10 -15.87
C TYR A 118 -5.29 -8.91 -14.63
N ARG A 119 -5.18 -8.28 -13.49
CA ARG A 119 -5.38 -8.88 -12.17
C ARG A 119 -6.31 -7.99 -11.36
N LEU A 120 -7.21 -8.61 -10.61
CA LEU A 120 -8.13 -7.94 -9.70
C LEU A 120 -8.33 -8.83 -8.48
N THR A 121 -8.08 -8.30 -7.29
CA THR A 121 -8.39 -8.93 -6.02
C THR A 121 -9.49 -8.14 -5.33
N LEU A 122 -10.49 -8.85 -4.82
CA LEU A 122 -11.57 -8.30 -4.01
C LEU A 122 -11.48 -8.91 -2.62
N GLU A 123 -11.50 -8.08 -1.58
CA GLU A 123 -11.31 -8.54 -0.20
C GLU A 123 -12.45 -8.06 0.69
N VAL A 124 -12.86 -8.93 1.59
CA VAL A 124 -13.80 -8.64 2.66
C VAL A 124 -13.15 -9.10 3.96
N LEU A 125 -12.79 -8.14 4.79
CA LEU A 125 -11.94 -8.36 5.94
C LEU A 125 -12.63 -7.88 7.23
N TYR A 126 -12.57 -8.68 8.28
CA TYR A 126 -12.77 -8.22 9.64
C TYR A 126 -11.52 -7.43 10.05
N LYS A 127 -11.68 -6.17 10.40
CA LYS A 127 -10.59 -5.28 10.82
C LYS A 127 -10.73 -4.93 12.28
N THR A 128 -9.69 -5.17 13.06
CA THR A 128 -9.61 -4.72 14.45
C THR A 128 -8.47 -3.73 14.60
N ILE A 129 -8.78 -2.55 15.09
CA ILE A 129 -7.83 -1.45 15.28
C ILE A 129 -7.49 -1.35 16.77
N VAL A 130 -6.21 -1.35 17.09
CA VAL A 130 -5.74 -1.28 18.48
C VAL A 130 -6.05 0.09 19.08
N ASP A 131 -6.69 0.08 20.25
CA ASP A 131 -7.05 1.27 21.02
C ASP A 131 -8.01 2.23 20.28
N ASN A 132 -8.82 1.70 19.35
CA ASN A 132 -9.85 2.47 18.66
C ASN A 132 -11.17 1.71 18.59
N ASP A 133 -12.25 2.39 18.94
CA ASP A 133 -13.60 1.85 18.84
C ASP A 133 -14.12 1.95 17.41
N GLN A 134 -14.59 0.82 16.88
CA GLN A 134 -15.18 0.73 15.55
C GLN A 134 -16.66 0.40 15.66
N ASP A 135 -17.51 1.15 14.96
CA ASP A 135 -18.95 0.82 14.86
C ASP A 135 -19.17 -0.44 14.01
N VAL A 136 -18.36 -0.59 12.96
CA VAL A 136 -18.36 -1.73 12.06
C VAL A 136 -16.91 -2.19 11.85
N PRO A 137 -16.50 -3.34 12.41
CA PRO A 137 -15.13 -3.82 12.31
C PRO A 137 -14.88 -4.53 10.97
N MET A 138 -15.08 -3.84 9.87
CA MET A 138 -14.96 -4.38 8.51
C MET A 138 -14.13 -3.45 7.65
N GLN A 139 -13.39 -4.06 6.71
CA GLN A 139 -12.73 -3.38 5.60
C GLN A 139 -13.09 -4.09 4.30
N PHE A 140 -13.28 -3.29 3.25
CA PHE A 140 -13.41 -3.74 1.87
C PHE A 140 -12.21 -3.22 1.10
N THR A 141 -11.52 -4.11 0.40
CA THR A 141 -10.34 -3.80 -0.39
C THR A 141 -10.51 -4.26 -1.81
N ILE A 142 -10.07 -3.44 -2.76
CA ILE A 142 -9.93 -3.78 -4.16
C ILE A 142 -8.49 -3.51 -4.54
N VAL A 143 -7.79 -4.53 -5.08
CA VAL A 143 -6.43 -4.39 -5.61
C VAL A 143 -6.44 -4.71 -7.09
N TRP A 144 -5.79 -3.90 -7.90
CA TRP A 144 -5.70 -4.13 -9.34
C TRP A 144 -4.28 -4.04 -9.87
N GLY A 145 -4.05 -4.74 -10.97
CA GLY A 145 -2.80 -4.67 -11.73
C GLY A 145 -3.04 -4.93 -13.20
N CYS A 146 -2.49 -4.06 -14.04
CA CYS A 146 -2.58 -4.14 -15.49
C CYS A 146 -1.20 -3.89 -16.07
N ASP A 147 -0.66 -4.88 -16.78
CA ASP A 147 0.63 -4.75 -17.45
C ASP A 147 0.43 -4.50 -18.95
N ASP A 148 1.38 -3.80 -19.57
CA ASP A 148 1.38 -3.43 -21.00
C ASP A 148 0.06 -2.78 -21.44
N ILE A 149 -0.49 -1.86 -20.61
CA ILE A 149 -1.76 -1.20 -20.88
C ILE A 149 -1.72 -0.46 -22.23
N PHE A 150 -2.86 -0.46 -22.93
CA PHE A 150 -3.00 0.11 -24.27
C PHE A 150 -2.03 -0.49 -25.30
N GLY A 151 -1.45 -1.69 -25.03
CA GLY A 151 -0.45 -2.30 -25.90
C GLY A 151 0.94 -1.65 -25.82
N VAL A 152 1.17 -0.76 -24.86
CA VAL A 152 2.46 -0.12 -24.64
C VAL A 152 3.31 -1.00 -23.74
N LYS A 153 4.33 -1.64 -24.32
CA LYS A 153 5.22 -2.54 -23.59
C LYS A 153 5.93 -1.81 -22.45
N GLY A 154 5.84 -2.40 -21.25
CA GLY A 154 6.45 -1.89 -20.04
C GLY A 154 5.67 -0.74 -19.37
N LEU A 155 4.47 -0.41 -19.87
CA LEU A 155 3.56 0.51 -19.20
C LEU A 155 2.61 -0.28 -18.31
N ALA A 156 2.69 -0.08 -16.99
CA ALA A 156 1.86 -0.75 -15.99
C ALA A 156 0.96 0.25 -15.26
N PHE A 157 -0.24 -0.20 -14.92
CA PHE A 157 -1.18 0.50 -14.06
C PHE A 157 -1.58 -0.43 -12.92
N SER A 158 -1.38 -0.01 -11.71
CA SER A 158 -1.68 -0.80 -10.51
C SER A 158 -2.23 0.09 -9.40
N GLY A 159 -2.67 -0.51 -8.32
CA GLY A 159 -3.11 0.22 -7.16
C GLY A 159 -4.11 -0.55 -6.32
N PHE A 160 -4.62 0.14 -5.32
CA PHE A 160 -5.64 -0.39 -4.43
C PHE A 160 -6.66 0.68 -4.06
N ALA A 161 -7.77 0.25 -3.47
CA ALA A 161 -8.77 1.09 -2.83
C ALA A 161 -9.33 0.37 -1.62
N ASP A 162 -9.25 1.03 -0.47
CA ASP A 162 -9.71 0.57 0.83
C ASP A 162 -10.84 1.43 1.37
N PHE A 163 -11.80 0.78 1.97
CA PHE A 163 -12.91 1.41 2.67
C PHE A 163 -13.16 0.69 3.99
N TRP A 164 -13.15 1.46 5.11
CA TRP A 164 -13.43 0.89 6.44
C TRP A 164 -14.08 1.90 7.38
N TRP A 165 -14.47 1.45 8.56
CA TRP A 165 -14.99 2.27 9.63
C TRP A 165 -13.94 2.44 10.71
N GLU A 166 -13.64 3.71 11.04
CA GLU A 166 -12.71 4.11 12.09
C GLU A 166 -13.12 5.46 12.63
N LYS A 167 -13.16 5.60 13.95
CA LYS A 167 -13.51 6.86 14.59
C LYS A 167 -12.30 7.76 14.74
N TRP A 168 -12.44 8.95 14.21
CA TRP A 168 -11.47 10.03 14.39
C TRP A 168 -12.12 11.27 14.91
N THR A 169 -11.49 11.91 15.94
CA THR A 169 -11.88 13.22 16.43
C THR A 169 -10.94 14.26 15.84
N TRP A 170 -11.49 15.13 15.00
CA TRP A 170 -10.73 16.15 14.27
C TRP A 170 -10.59 17.46 15.01
N GLY A 171 -11.28 17.63 16.11
CA GLY A 171 -11.35 18.84 16.90
C GLY A 171 -12.73 19.04 17.50
N VAL A 172 -13.11 20.29 17.66
CA VAL A 172 -14.40 20.70 18.24
C VAL A 172 -15.13 21.58 17.24
N LYS A 173 -16.40 21.29 16.99
CA LYS A 173 -17.28 22.11 16.15
C LYS A 173 -17.57 23.46 16.81
N GLU A 174 -18.10 24.42 16.06
CA GLU A 174 -18.47 25.75 16.57
C GLU A 174 -19.47 25.70 17.74
N ASN A 175 -20.31 24.66 17.79
CA ASN A 175 -21.28 24.44 18.86
C ASN A 175 -20.68 23.78 20.12
N GLY A 176 -19.39 23.48 20.12
CA GLY A 176 -18.69 22.83 21.24
C GLY A 176 -18.68 21.30 21.22
N ASP A 177 -19.38 20.66 20.27
CA ASP A 177 -19.37 19.19 20.14
C ASP A 177 -18.10 18.67 19.48
N PRO A 178 -17.65 17.42 19.79
CA PRO A 178 -16.56 16.78 19.06
C PRO A 178 -16.87 16.67 17.57
N ASP A 179 -15.90 17.01 16.73
CA ASP A 179 -15.98 16.80 15.30
C ASP A 179 -15.44 15.40 14.96
N VAL A 180 -16.34 14.43 14.90
CA VAL A 180 -16.02 13.02 14.74
C VAL A 180 -16.41 12.54 13.36
N THR A 181 -15.51 11.79 12.71
CA THR A 181 -15.79 10.99 11.52
C THR A 181 -15.62 9.52 11.84
N ASN A 182 -16.30 8.66 11.11
CA ASN A 182 -16.31 7.22 11.34
C ASN A 182 -16.14 6.37 10.07
N VAL A 183 -15.84 7.02 8.96
CA VAL A 183 -15.60 6.36 7.67
C VAL A 183 -14.28 6.82 7.11
N VAL A 184 -13.49 5.89 6.64
CA VAL A 184 -12.19 6.13 6.01
C VAL A 184 -12.17 5.49 4.64
N PHE A 185 -11.60 6.19 3.69
CA PHE A 185 -11.31 5.70 2.36
C PHE A 185 -9.92 6.12 1.95
N ILE A 186 -9.17 5.22 1.30
CA ILE A 186 -7.92 5.52 0.62
C ILE A 186 -7.86 4.76 -0.69
N SER A 187 -7.25 5.36 -1.69
CA SER A 187 -6.94 4.72 -2.96
C SER A 187 -5.67 5.29 -3.54
N GLU A 188 -4.77 4.44 -4.02
CA GLU A 188 -3.49 4.83 -4.61
C GLU A 188 -3.32 4.19 -5.99
N PRO A 189 -3.97 4.73 -7.05
CA PRO A 189 -3.64 4.38 -8.41
C PRO A 189 -2.22 4.81 -8.77
N GLN A 190 -1.45 3.86 -9.32
CA GLN A 190 -0.06 4.02 -9.73
C GLN A 190 0.08 3.78 -11.22
N ILE A 191 0.96 4.53 -11.87
CA ILE A 191 1.37 4.30 -13.24
C ILE A 191 2.89 4.24 -13.31
N TRP A 192 3.43 3.19 -13.92
CA TRP A 192 4.86 2.96 -14.04
C TRP A 192 5.24 2.60 -15.47
N TYR A 193 6.31 3.23 -15.97
CA TYR A 193 6.84 2.93 -17.29
C TYR A 193 8.29 2.47 -17.20
N ASN A 194 8.57 1.31 -17.79
CA ASN A 194 9.92 0.77 -17.83
C ASN A 194 10.79 1.53 -18.82
N ILE A 195 11.44 2.58 -18.36
CA ILE A 195 12.39 3.37 -19.17
C ILE A 195 13.70 2.64 -19.38
N GLY A 196 14.05 1.73 -18.48
CA GLY A 196 15.31 0.98 -18.52
C GLY A 196 15.43 0.08 -19.76
N GLN A 197 14.32 -0.28 -20.40
CA GLN A 197 14.30 -1.02 -21.67
C GLN A 197 15.09 -0.31 -22.79
N PHE A 198 15.24 1.02 -22.73
CA PHE A 198 15.97 1.82 -23.72
C PHE A 198 17.47 1.93 -23.42
N PHE A 199 17.90 1.57 -22.21
CA PHE A 199 19.26 1.79 -21.71
C PHE A 199 19.96 0.48 -21.28
N ASN A 200 19.39 -0.67 -21.66
CA ASN A 200 19.86 -1.99 -21.20
C ASN A 200 19.89 -2.13 -19.67
N CYS A 201 18.89 -1.50 -19.01
CA CYS A 201 18.72 -1.49 -17.56
C CYS A 201 17.26 -1.85 -17.22
N PRO A 202 16.80 -3.10 -17.52
CA PRO A 202 15.39 -3.48 -17.53
C PRO A 202 14.67 -3.32 -16.18
N ASN A 203 15.41 -3.12 -15.13
CA ASN A 203 14.90 -2.98 -13.76
C ASN A 203 14.39 -1.57 -13.45
N LEU A 204 14.77 -0.56 -14.25
CA LEU A 204 14.47 0.84 -13.96
C LEU A 204 13.13 1.28 -14.55
N ASN A 205 12.28 1.80 -13.70
CA ASN A 205 11.00 2.38 -14.08
C ASN A 205 10.89 3.82 -13.59
N ILE A 206 10.14 4.63 -14.31
CA ILE A 206 9.71 5.98 -13.91
C ILE A 206 8.19 5.99 -13.83
N GLY A 207 7.65 6.75 -12.90
CA GLY A 207 6.20 6.83 -12.74
C GLY A 207 5.82 7.57 -11.47
N GLY A 208 4.76 7.11 -10.85
CA GLY A 208 4.25 7.67 -9.60
C GLY A 208 2.85 7.19 -9.30
N GLU A 209 2.27 7.84 -8.32
CA GLU A 209 0.93 7.54 -7.79
C GLU A 209 0.16 8.80 -7.51
N VAL A 210 -1.13 8.63 -7.29
CA VAL A 210 -1.99 9.68 -6.74
C VAL A 210 -2.75 9.09 -5.57
N GLU A 211 -2.45 9.51 -4.35
CA GLU A 211 -3.25 9.14 -3.20
C GLU A 211 -4.55 9.96 -3.18
N PHE A 212 -5.67 9.27 -3.12
CA PHE A 212 -6.99 9.83 -2.81
C PHE A 212 -7.37 9.34 -1.42
N ALA A 213 -7.43 10.23 -0.45
CA ALA A 213 -7.73 9.87 0.91
C ALA A 213 -8.89 10.69 1.47
N TYR A 214 -9.84 10.01 2.12
CA TYR A 214 -10.92 10.63 2.87
C TYR A 214 -10.85 10.16 4.32
N ASN A 215 -10.67 11.09 5.24
CA ASN A 215 -10.48 10.84 6.67
C ASN A 215 -9.33 9.87 7.01
N PHE A 216 -8.46 9.55 6.06
CA PHE A 216 -7.25 8.76 6.29
C PHE A 216 -6.13 9.65 6.85
N ALA A 217 -5.18 9.02 7.52
CA ALA A 217 -4.03 9.70 8.12
C ALA A 217 -4.39 10.82 9.10
N GLY A 218 -5.34 10.55 9.97
CA GLY A 218 -5.73 11.47 11.03
C GLY A 218 -4.56 12.00 11.87
N ALA A 219 -3.55 11.20 12.09
CA ALA A 219 -2.32 11.61 12.77
C ALA A 219 -1.49 12.66 12.00
N TRP A 220 -1.64 12.73 10.67
CA TRP A 220 -0.92 13.70 9.82
C TRP A 220 -1.58 15.07 9.73
N ARG A 221 -2.87 15.20 10.07
CA ARG A 221 -3.61 16.44 9.92
C ARG A 221 -3.07 17.63 10.69
N PRO A 222 -2.61 17.50 11.96
CA PRO A 222 -2.02 18.62 12.67
C PRO A 222 -0.77 19.18 12.00
N VAL A 223 -0.11 18.36 11.17
CA VAL A 223 1.14 18.71 10.48
C VAL A 223 0.87 19.31 9.10
N PHE A 224 -0.19 18.89 8.40
CA PHE A 224 -0.45 19.19 7.00
C PHE A 224 -1.72 20.00 6.70
N GLY A 225 -2.45 20.46 7.72
CA GLY A 225 -3.60 21.38 7.56
C GLY A 225 -5.00 20.75 7.70
N ASP A 226 -6.02 21.59 7.58
CA ASP A 226 -7.41 21.36 7.99
C ASP A 226 -8.28 20.49 7.06
N ASN A 227 -7.72 19.65 6.22
CA ASN A 227 -8.51 18.90 5.24
C ASN A 227 -9.23 17.70 5.88
N LYS A 228 -10.42 17.94 6.40
CA LYS A 228 -11.37 16.94 6.91
C LYS A 228 -12.05 16.11 5.80
N GLU A 229 -11.81 16.48 4.57
CA GLU A 229 -12.47 15.96 3.39
C GLU A 229 -11.51 15.16 2.51
N LEU A 230 -11.80 15.10 1.25
CA LEU A 230 -10.97 14.42 0.26
C LEU A 230 -9.61 15.13 0.12
N THR A 231 -8.54 14.38 0.36
CA THR A 231 -7.17 14.80 0.04
C THR A 231 -6.73 14.11 -1.23
N ILE A 232 -6.06 14.85 -2.12
CA ILE A 232 -5.46 14.33 -3.34
C ILE A 232 -3.98 14.66 -3.29
N ALA A 233 -3.13 13.65 -3.19
CA ALA A 233 -1.68 13.81 -3.07
C ALA A 233 -0.96 13.08 -4.21
N PRO A 234 -0.59 13.80 -5.29
CA PRO A 234 0.19 13.22 -6.35
C PRO A 234 1.66 13.09 -5.95
N ALA A 235 2.27 11.97 -6.34
CA ALA A 235 3.69 11.70 -6.19
C ALA A 235 4.29 11.20 -7.49
N CYS A 236 5.56 11.46 -7.71
CA CYS A 236 6.31 10.89 -8.82
C CYS A 236 7.70 10.40 -8.38
N GLY A 237 8.23 9.43 -9.09
CA GLY A 237 9.50 8.85 -8.66
C GLY A 237 10.08 7.81 -9.59
N LEU A 238 11.02 7.09 -9.05
CA LEU A 238 11.71 5.98 -9.68
C LEU A 238 11.41 4.69 -8.92
N LYS A 239 11.29 3.59 -9.67
CA LYS A 239 11.13 2.23 -9.13
C LYS A 239 12.22 1.34 -9.72
N TRP A 240 12.85 0.57 -8.85
CA TRP A 240 13.80 -0.46 -9.23
C TRP A 240 13.26 -1.84 -8.85
N ASN A 241 13.07 -2.70 -9.84
CA ASN A 241 12.69 -4.09 -9.64
C ASN A 241 13.96 -4.96 -9.54
N PHE A 242 14.02 -5.85 -8.54
CA PHE A 242 15.17 -6.74 -8.35
C PHE A 242 15.02 -8.07 -9.09
#